data_4ecd367669d2b59cb798895775c55a30
#
_entry.id   4ecd367669d2b59cb798895775c55a30
#
_cell.length_a   1.000
_cell.length_b   1.000
_cell.length_c   1.000
_cell.angle_alpha   90.00
_cell.angle_beta   90.00
_cell.angle_gamma   90.00
#
_symmetry.space_group_name_H-M   'P 1'
#
loop_
_entity.id
_entity.type
_entity.pdbx_description
1 polymer ?
#
loop_
_entity_poly.entity_id
_entity_poly.type
_entity_poly.pdbx_seq_one_letter_code
_entity_poly.pdbx_strand_id
1 'polypeptide(L)'
;MDTAQEGNGCGVISQEQVQWLAEELAQPYGQGTILLGHHPLASRQAWFHTDYPESLGEVLAKSDVIAYLCGHAHYAEDRTVLGIRQITAESFAFGVETVSPTEVIYTETRGYNTCWLEDRELITHPHQVFPFHPEICRLTF
;
A
#
# COMPACT_ATOMS: atom_id res chain seq x y z
N MET A 1 -3.59 8.67 6.20
CA MET A 1 -3.05 9.54 5.10
C MET A 1 -4.06 9.53 3.97
N ASP A 2 -4.45 10.68 3.50
CA ASP A 2 -5.27 10.79 2.28
C ASP A 2 -4.34 10.72 1.06
N THR A 3 -4.59 9.77 0.19
CA THR A 3 -3.83 9.57 -1.05
C THR A 3 -4.71 9.75 -2.28
N ALA A 4 -5.98 10.10 -2.11
CA ALA A 4 -6.92 10.28 -3.21
C ALA A 4 -6.78 11.67 -3.85
N GLN A 5 -6.85 11.71 -5.18
CA GLN A 5 -6.91 12.94 -5.96
C GLN A 5 -8.01 12.81 -7.02
N GLU A 6 -8.86 13.82 -7.12
CA GLU A 6 -9.95 13.81 -8.09
C GLU A 6 -9.43 13.65 -9.53
N GLY A 7 -10.01 12.70 -10.26
CA GLY A 7 -9.66 12.43 -11.66
C GLY A 7 -8.33 11.70 -11.88
N ASN A 8 -7.64 11.27 -10.80
CA ASN A 8 -6.38 10.52 -10.90
C ASN A 8 -6.56 9.09 -10.33
N GLY A 9 -6.11 8.10 -11.07
CA GLY A 9 -6.07 6.71 -10.60
C GLY A 9 -4.81 6.38 -9.78
N CYS A 10 -3.79 7.24 -9.80
CA CYS A 10 -2.62 7.15 -8.94
C CYS A 10 -2.86 7.89 -7.63
N GLY A 11 -2.20 7.47 -6.57
CA GLY A 11 -2.19 8.21 -5.31
C GLY A 11 -1.32 9.46 -5.39
N VAL A 12 -1.63 10.45 -4.57
CA VAL A 12 -0.80 11.65 -4.40
C VAL A 12 -0.70 11.99 -2.92
N ILE A 13 0.52 12.24 -2.45
CA ILE A 13 0.80 12.79 -1.12
C ILE A 13 1.38 14.19 -1.33
N SER A 14 0.70 15.22 -0.86
CA SER A 14 1.17 16.59 -1.01
C SER A 14 2.28 16.95 -0.01
N GLN A 15 2.99 18.06 -0.26
CA GLN A 15 3.99 18.57 0.66
C GLN A 15 3.37 18.95 2.03
N GLU A 16 2.15 19.46 2.02
CA GLU A 16 1.40 19.79 3.24
C GLU A 16 1.09 18.54 4.07
N GLN A 17 0.75 17.42 3.42
CA GLN A 17 0.55 16.14 4.12
C GLN A 17 1.86 15.61 4.71
N VAL A 18 2.98 15.77 4.00
CA VAL A 18 4.29 15.37 4.54
C VAL A 18 4.66 16.21 5.76
N GLN A 19 4.39 17.52 5.72
CA GLN A 19 4.62 18.40 6.86
C GLN A 19 3.74 18.02 8.05
N TRP A 20 2.44 17.81 7.84
CA TRP A 20 1.52 17.32 8.87
C TRP A 20 2.00 15.98 9.46
N LEU A 21 2.41 15.05 8.60
CA LEU A 21 2.92 13.75 9.04
C LEU A 21 4.19 13.90 9.90
N ALA A 22 5.09 14.82 9.55
CA ALA A 22 6.29 15.10 10.35
C ALA A 22 5.94 15.63 11.75
N GLU A 23 4.91 16.46 11.87
CA GLU A 23 4.42 16.98 13.13
C GLU A 23 3.79 15.86 13.99
N GLU A 24 2.95 15.00 13.39
CA GLU A 24 2.33 13.86 14.08
C GLU A 24 3.37 12.84 14.57
N LEU A 25 4.41 12.58 13.77
CA LEU A 25 5.46 11.62 14.09
C LEU A 25 6.59 12.20 14.96
N ALA A 26 6.51 13.48 15.34
CA ALA A 26 7.54 14.11 16.20
C ALA A 26 7.61 13.50 17.61
N GLN A 27 6.54 12.86 18.06
CA GLN A 27 6.47 12.17 19.34
C GLN A 27 6.27 10.67 19.10
N PRO A 28 7.30 9.84 19.31
CA PRO A 28 7.19 8.41 19.06
C PRO A 28 6.23 7.73 20.03
N TYR A 29 5.48 6.76 19.55
CA TYR A 29 4.62 5.89 20.34
C TYR A 29 5.39 4.61 20.74
N GLY A 30 5.25 4.18 21.99
CA GLY A 30 6.04 3.07 22.53
C GLY A 30 5.96 1.77 21.75
N GLN A 31 4.84 1.50 21.08
CA GLN A 31 4.63 0.33 20.21
C GLN A 31 4.94 0.58 18.74
N GLY A 32 5.33 1.82 18.38
CA GLY A 32 5.54 2.24 17.00
C GLY A 32 4.25 2.72 16.33
N THR A 33 4.40 3.26 15.13
CA THR A 33 3.30 3.84 14.35
C THR A 33 3.03 3.00 13.11
N ILE A 34 1.75 2.73 12.83
CA ILE A 34 1.28 2.12 11.58
C ILE A 34 0.57 3.20 10.78
N LEU A 35 1.05 3.45 9.57
CA LEU A 35 0.39 4.35 8.63
C LEU A 35 -0.63 3.58 7.79
N LEU A 36 -1.76 4.22 7.52
CA LEU A 36 -2.80 3.71 6.63
C LEU A 36 -3.00 4.67 5.47
N GLY A 37 -3.07 4.12 4.27
CA GLY A 37 -3.46 4.85 3.06
C GLY A 37 -4.15 3.91 2.07
N HIS A 38 -4.78 4.45 1.01
CA HIS A 38 -5.43 3.61 0.02
C HIS A 38 -4.43 3.12 -1.04
N HIS A 39 -3.67 4.03 -1.63
CA HIS A 39 -2.73 3.73 -2.71
C HIS A 39 -1.38 3.27 -2.15
N PRO A 40 -0.70 2.27 -2.75
CA PRO A 40 0.65 1.88 -2.36
C PRO A 40 1.66 2.97 -2.71
N LEU A 41 2.69 3.17 -1.87
CA LEU A 41 3.82 4.06 -2.18
C LEU A 41 4.60 3.58 -3.41
N ALA A 42 4.72 2.26 -3.56
CA ALA A 42 5.27 1.63 -4.74
C ALA A 42 4.45 0.40 -5.13
N SER A 43 4.27 0.18 -6.43
CA SER A 43 3.47 -0.90 -7.00
C SER A 43 4.25 -1.63 -8.12
N ARG A 44 3.84 -2.86 -8.43
CA ARG A 44 4.31 -3.61 -9.62
C ARG A 44 3.84 -2.94 -10.90
N GLN A 45 2.65 -2.34 -10.86
CA GLN A 45 2.11 -1.54 -11.97
C GLN A 45 2.44 -0.08 -11.75
N ALA A 46 3.08 0.54 -12.73
CA ALA A 46 3.54 1.92 -12.65
C ALA A 46 2.39 2.94 -12.41
N TRP A 47 1.18 2.62 -12.84
CA TRP A 47 -0.01 3.48 -12.69
C TRP A 47 -0.80 3.26 -11.39
N PHE A 48 -0.36 2.36 -10.50
CA PHE A 48 -1.00 2.10 -9.21
C PHE A 48 -0.15 2.55 -8.03
N HIS A 49 0.88 3.34 -8.26
CA HIS A 49 1.72 3.91 -7.21
C HIS A 49 1.16 5.24 -6.68
N THR A 50 1.85 5.77 -5.69
CA THR A 50 1.59 7.12 -5.16
C THR A 50 2.74 8.05 -5.54
N ASP A 51 2.43 9.21 -6.09
CA ASP A 51 3.37 10.31 -6.25
C ASP A 51 3.55 11.02 -4.90
N TYR A 52 4.77 11.24 -4.48
CA TYR A 52 5.09 11.88 -3.20
C TYR A 52 6.38 12.71 -3.30
N PRO A 53 6.52 13.78 -2.47
CA PRO A 53 7.74 14.54 -2.36
C PRO A 53 8.89 13.70 -1.78
N GLU A 54 10.12 13.96 -2.18
CA GLU A 54 11.33 13.30 -1.68
C GLU A 54 11.45 13.39 -0.14
N SER A 55 10.98 14.49 0.45
CA SER A 55 10.94 14.72 1.90
C SER A 55 10.16 13.66 2.68
N LEU A 56 9.24 12.91 2.06
CA LEU A 56 8.54 11.81 2.72
C LEU A 56 9.52 10.76 3.23
N GLY A 57 10.52 10.38 2.42
CA GLY A 57 11.55 9.42 2.84
C GLY A 57 12.36 9.89 4.04
N GLU A 58 12.66 11.20 4.10
CA GLU A 58 13.38 11.78 5.24
C GLU A 58 12.55 11.77 6.53
N VAL A 59 11.23 12.04 6.42
CA VAL A 59 10.31 12.01 7.56
C VAL A 59 10.20 10.58 8.09
N LEU A 60 9.99 9.61 7.21
CA LEU A 60 9.86 8.20 7.60
C LEU A 60 11.14 7.66 8.23
N ALA A 61 12.31 8.01 7.70
CA ALA A 61 13.60 7.56 8.23
C ALA A 61 13.89 8.06 9.67
N LYS A 62 13.25 9.15 10.11
CA LYS A 62 13.40 9.75 11.44
C LYS A 62 12.29 9.38 12.41
N SER A 63 11.31 8.61 11.95
CA SER A 63 10.10 8.28 12.70
C SER A 63 10.17 6.88 13.33
N ASP A 64 9.15 6.56 14.12
CA ASP A 64 8.92 5.22 14.67
C ASP A 64 7.95 4.39 13.83
N VAL A 65 7.73 4.77 12.58
CA VAL A 65 6.85 4.04 11.66
C VAL A 65 7.40 2.64 11.40
N ILE A 66 6.59 1.63 11.67
CA ILE A 66 6.93 0.22 11.47
C ILE A 66 6.34 -0.36 10.19
N ALA A 67 5.19 0.18 9.74
CA ALA A 67 4.55 -0.29 8.51
C ALA A 67 3.62 0.76 7.90
N TYR A 68 3.43 0.64 6.58
CA TYR A 68 2.38 1.29 5.81
C TYR A 68 1.44 0.21 5.24
N LEU A 69 0.15 0.27 5.60
CA LEU A 69 -0.87 -0.64 5.09
C LEU A 69 -1.68 0.04 4.01
N CYS A 70 -1.86 -0.64 2.89
CA CYS A 70 -2.57 -0.10 1.73
C CYS A 70 -3.34 -1.20 0.96
N GLY A 71 -4.10 -0.77 -0.05
CA GLY A 71 -4.86 -1.63 -0.96
C GLY A 71 -4.67 -1.22 -2.41
N HIS A 72 -5.75 -0.85 -3.08
CA HIS A 72 -5.82 -0.30 -4.44
C HIS A 72 -5.35 -1.24 -5.56
N ALA A 73 -4.19 -1.86 -5.41
CA ALA A 73 -3.57 -2.70 -6.45
C ALA A 73 -4.20 -4.10 -6.58
N HIS A 74 -5.08 -4.48 -5.66
CA HIS A 74 -5.86 -5.73 -5.67
C HIS A 74 -5.00 -7.01 -5.74
N TYR A 75 -3.80 -6.98 -5.17
CA TYR A 75 -2.95 -8.15 -4.96
C TYR A 75 -2.25 -8.07 -3.60
N ALA A 76 -1.93 -9.22 -3.02
CA ALA A 76 -1.16 -9.27 -1.78
C ALA A 76 0.33 -9.04 -2.08
N GLU A 77 0.94 -8.11 -1.37
CA GLU A 77 2.38 -7.87 -1.42
C GLU A 77 2.91 -7.35 -0.09
N ASP A 78 4.11 -7.81 0.26
CA ASP A 78 4.89 -7.34 1.40
C ASP A 78 6.27 -6.96 0.88
N ARG A 79 6.61 -5.68 0.96
CA ARG A 79 7.85 -5.13 0.41
C ARG A 79 8.37 -3.98 1.25
N THR A 80 9.64 -3.64 1.10
CA THR A 80 10.22 -2.43 1.72
C THR A 80 10.20 -1.27 0.73
N VAL A 81 9.68 -0.12 1.18
CA VAL A 81 9.63 1.13 0.41
C VAL A 81 10.05 2.26 1.35
N LEU A 82 10.97 3.14 0.93
CA LEU A 82 11.48 4.25 1.75
C LEU A 82 11.98 3.82 3.14
N GLY A 83 12.48 2.59 3.26
CA GLY A 83 13.01 2.04 4.52
C GLY A 83 11.95 1.49 5.48
N ILE A 84 10.65 1.60 5.18
CA ILE A 84 9.56 1.01 5.96
C ILE A 84 8.92 -0.17 5.23
N ARG A 85 8.24 -1.04 5.97
CA ARG A 85 7.49 -2.16 5.42
C ARG A 85 6.16 -1.68 4.84
N GLN A 86 5.93 -1.88 3.54
CA GLN A 86 4.64 -1.68 2.89
C GLN A 86 3.93 -3.01 2.73
N ILE A 87 2.69 -3.08 3.18
CA ILE A 87 1.82 -4.26 3.05
C ILE A 87 0.60 -3.88 2.25
N THR A 88 0.49 -4.44 1.05
CA THR A 88 -0.67 -4.29 0.17
C THR A 88 -1.59 -5.48 0.37
N ALA A 89 -2.88 -5.23 0.53
CA ALA A 89 -3.89 -6.27 0.67
C ALA A 89 -4.56 -6.57 -0.67
N GLU A 90 -5.03 -7.82 -0.84
CA GLU A 90 -5.99 -8.18 -1.87
C GLU A 90 -7.32 -7.42 -1.67
N SER A 91 -8.20 -7.52 -2.64
CA SER A 91 -9.52 -6.90 -2.62
C SER A 91 -10.62 -7.95 -2.45
N PHE A 92 -11.77 -7.54 -1.91
CA PHE A 92 -13.00 -8.33 -1.95
C PHE A 92 -13.78 -8.20 -3.27
N ALA A 93 -13.39 -7.26 -4.14
CA ALA A 93 -14.08 -7.05 -5.41
C ALA A 93 -13.56 -8.01 -6.50
N PHE A 94 -12.27 -7.98 -6.77
CA PHE A 94 -11.56 -8.81 -7.77
C PHE A 94 -10.06 -8.70 -7.52
N GLY A 95 -9.29 -9.65 -8.05
CA GLY A 95 -7.83 -9.62 -8.06
C GLY A 95 -7.27 -8.99 -9.33
N VAL A 96 -6.03 -8.52 -9.26
CA VAL A 96 -5.25 -8.04 -10.41
C VAL A 96 -3.90 -8.73 -10.45
N GLU A 97 -3.60 -9.39 -11.56
CA GLU A 97 -2.30 -10.00 -11.83
C GLU A 97 -1.54 -9.17 -12.86
N THR A 98 -0.31 -8.80 -12.55
CA THR A 98 0.57 -8.09 -13.49
C THR A 98 1.24 -9.09 -14.40
N VAL A 99 0.94 -9.03 -15.70
CA VAL A 99 1.58 -9.87 -16.74
C VAL A 99 2.84 -9.19 -17.26
N SER A 100 2.75 -7.89 -17.50
CA SER A 100 3.86 -7.05 -17.95
C SER A 100 3.67 -5.61 -17.48
N PRO A 101 4.61 -4.68 -17.69
CA PRO A 101 4.43 -3.27 -17.35
C PRO A 101 3.20 -2.60 -17.99
N THR A 102 2.68 -3.18 -19.08
CA THR A 102 1.54 -2.64 -19.83
C THR A 102 0.35 -3.58 -19.92
N GLU A 103 0.39 -4.73 -19.22
CA GLU A 103 -0.66 -5.74 -19.31
C GLU A 103 -1.04 -6.28 -17.92
N VAL A 104 -2.32 -6.30 -17.64
CA VAL A 104 -2.90 -6.89 -16.43
C VAL A 104 -4.04 -7.84 -16.75
N ILE A 105 -4.23 -8.83 -15.89
CA ILE A 105 -5.37 -9.74 -15.89
C ILE A 105 -6.21 -9.44 -14.65
N TYR A 106 -7.49 -9.22 -14.82
CA TYR A 106 -8.47 -9.20 -13.75
C TYR A 106 -8.94 -10.61 -13.48
N THR A 107 -8.92 -11.01 -12.20
CA THR A 107 -9.26 -12.37 -11.76
C THR A 107 -10.38 -12.35 -10.73
N GLU A 108 -11.00 -13.49 -10.50
CA GLU A 108 -11.99 -13.65 -9.42
C GLU A 108 -11.35 -13.81 -8.02
N THR A 109 -10.03 -13.72 -7.91
CA THR A 109 -9.33 -13.81 -6.62
C THR A 109 -9.84 -12.73 -5.68
N ARG A 110 -10.10 -13.12 -4.42
CA ARG A 110 -10.55 -12.21 -3.37
C ARG A 110 -9.84 -12.57 -2.07
N GLY A 111 -9.44 -11.56 -1.33
CA GLY A 111 -8.77 -11.80 -0.08
C GLY A 111 -8.66 -10.57 0.82
N TYR A 112 -8.05 -10.80 1.97
CA TYR A 112 -7.78 -9.78 2.98
C TYR A 112 -6.56 -10.18 3.81
N ASN A 113 -6.01 -9.25 4.57
CA ASN A 113 -4.97 -9.54 5.55
C ASN A 113 -5.55 -9.43 6.96
N THR A 114 -5.19 -10.37 7.84
CA THR A 114 -5.25 -10.13 9.28
C THR A 114 -3.89 -9.66 9.75
N CYS A 115 -3.89 -8.67 10.64
CA CYS A 115 -2.68 -8.07 11.18
C CYS A 115 -2.76 -8.00 12.70
N TRP A 116 -1.66 -8.26 13.39
CA TRP A 116 -1.52 -7.99 14.82
C TRP A 116 -0.10 -7.52 15.13
N LEU A 117 -0.01 -6.68 16.15
CA LEU A 117 1.23 -6.09 16.60
C LEU A 117 1.72 -6.81 17.85
N GLU A 118 2.96 -7.31 17.81
CA GLU A 118 3.62 -7.93 18.95
C GLU A 118 5.05 -7.42 19.04
N ASP A 119 5.41 -6.85 20.18
CA ASP A 119 6.75 -6.31 20.45
C ASP A 119 7.31 -5.41 19.33
N ARG A 120 6.49 -4.50 18.81
CA ARG A 120 6.78 -3.60 17.67
C ARG A 120 6.97 -4.32 16.31
N GLU A 121 6.69 -5.58 16.24
CA GLU A 121 6.66 -6.32 14.98
C GLU A 121 5.23 -6.48 14.50
N LEU A 122 4.95 -6.05 13.27
CA LEU A 122 3.65 -6.25 12.63
C LEU A 122 3.64 -7.61 11.94
N ILE A 123 2.87 -8.53 12.49
CA ILE A 123 2.65 -9.85 11.92
C ILE A 123 1.43 -9.78 11.02
N THR A 124 1.56 -10.26 9.78
CA THR A 124 0.49 -10.25 8.79
C THR A 124 0.26 -11.62 8.21
N HIS A 125 -1.01 -12.00 8.08
CA HIS A 125 -1.42 -13.23 7.40
C HIS A 125 -2.42 -12.89 6.29
N PRO A 126 -2.05 -13.13 5.02
CA PRO A 126 -2.95 -13.03 3.90
C PRO A 126 -3.95 -14.21 3.92
N HIS A 127 -5.21 -13.90 3.62
CA HIS A 127 -6.28 -14.88 3.51
C HIS A 127 -6.94 -14.74 2.15
N GLN A 128 -6.92 -15.80 1.36
CA GLN A 128 -7.68 -15.88 0.13
C GLN A 128 -9.05 -16.52 0.42
N VAL A 129 -10.11 -15.75 0.20
CA VAL A 129 -11.50 -16.23 0.35
C VAL A 129 -11.89 -17.08 -0.84
N PHE A 130 -11.32 -16.77 -2.02
CA PHE A 130 -11.52 -17.53 -3.25
C PHE A 130 -10.14 -17.81 -3.88
N PRO A 131 -9.60 -19.03 -3.73
CA PRO A 131 -8.22 -19.33 -4.12
C PRO A 131 -8.04 -19.63 -5.61
N PHE A 132 -9.14 -19.68 -6.40
CA PHE A 132 -9.07 -19.88 -7.84
C PHE A 132 -8.86 -18.54 -8.55
N HIS A 133 -8.10 -18.57 -9.63
CA HIS A 133 -7.73 -17.39 -10.41
C HIS A 133 -8.34 -17.40 -11.82
N PRO A 134 -9.65 -17.68 -12.01
CA PRO A 134 -10.23 -17.58 -13.33
C PRO A 134 -10.11 -16.13 -13.82
N GLU A 135 -9.63 -15.99 -15.05
CA GLU A 135 -9.51 -14.70 -15.73
C GLU A 135 -10.93 -14.14 -15.98
N ILE A 136 -11.19 -12.92 -15.53
CA ILE A 136 -12.41 -12.18 -15.84
C ILE A 136 -12.21 -11.42 -17.15
N CYS A 137 -11.13 -10.66 -17.26
CA CYS A 137 -10.73 -9.95 -18.46
C CYS A 137 -9.25 -9.60 -18.43
N ARG A 138 -8.74 -9.18 -19.58
CA ARG A 138 -7.34 -8.77 -19.77
C ARG A 138 -7.33 -7.38 -20.38
N LEU A 139 -6.48 -6.50 -19.85
CA LEU A 139 -6.29 -5.16 -20.35
C LEU A 139 -4.82 -4.92 -20.71
N THR A 140 -4.64 -4.24 -21.84
CA THR A 140 -3.33 -3.73 -22.30
C THR A 140 -3.42 -2.21 -22.39
N PHE A 141 -2.45 -1.51 -21.85
CA PHE A 141 -2.37 -0.04 -21.75
C PHE A 141 -1.31 0.52 -22.69
#